data_b8f0e40f16abd2ea5eaf47c8cb3ab204
#
_entry.id   b8f0e40f16abd2ea5eaf47c8cb3ab204
#
_cell.length_a   1.000
_cell.length_b   1.000
_cell.length_c   1.000
_cell.angle_alpha   90.00
_cell.angle_beta   90.00
_cell.angle_gamma   90.00
#
_symmetry.space_group_name_H-M   'P 1'
#
loop_
_entity.id
_entity.type
_entity.pdbx_description
1 polymer ?
#
loop_
_entity_poly.entity_id
_entity_poly.type
_entity_poly.pdbx_seq_one_letter_code
_entity_poly.pdbx_strand_id
1 'polypeptide(L)'
;MQFVWQHRLGLRQGMTTVDGRRVCVVDPGLLNNDAGPDFFNATVEIGEETWVGNVEIHVRASDWFRHHHQDDPAYDSVILHVVQFDDAPVMRKDGSVIPQVVMRCTPEAAKRCNMLLEHAARALPCQRVLKSLETVSYTHLRAHETDQYL
;
A
#
# COMPACT_ATOMS: atom_id res chain seq x y z
N MET A 1 -2.03 -7.59 2.15
CA MET A 1 -0.62 -7.40 1.75
C MET A 1 -0.20 -5.93 1.87
N GLN A 2 -0.97 -4.97 1.36
CA GLN A 2 -0.68 -3.52 1.44
C GLN A 2 -0.35 -3.06 2.88
N PHE A 3 -1.14 -3.47 3.88
CA PHE A 3 -0.87 -3.14 5.29
C PHE A 3 0.48 -3.68 5.79
N VAL A 4 0.86 -4.90 5.39
CA VAL A 4 2.15 -5.52 5.75
C VAL A 4 3.30 -4.74 5.13
N TRP A 5 3.15 -4.31 3.87
CA TRP A 5 4.11 -3.46 3.17
C TRP A 5 4.25 -2.10 3.83
N GLN A 6 3.14 -1.37 3.99
CA GLN A 6 3.10 -0.03 4.59
C GLN A 6 3.79 0.05 5.96
N HIS A 7 3.54 -0.95 6.81
CA HIS A 7 4.10 -1.01 8.17
C HIS A 7 5.39 -1.83 8.27
N ARG A 8 5.96 -2.26 7.15
CA ARG A 8 7.19 -3.07 7.05
C ARG A 8 7.18 -4.29 7.97
N LEU A 9 6.02 -4.92 8.14
CA LEU A 9 5.86 -6.03 9.07
C LEU A 9 6.54 -7.30 8.54
N GLY A 10 7.59 -7.73 9.23
CA GLY A 10 8.38 -8.92 8.84
C GLY A 10 9.37 -8.67 7.69
N LEU A 11 9.48 -7.45 7.15
CA LEU A 11 10.38 -7.12 6.04
C LEU A 11 11.81 -6.80 6.50
N ARG A 12 12.05 -6.71 7.81
CA ARG A 12 13.37 -6.35 8.39
C ARG A 12 14.47 -7.39 8.13
N GLN A 13 14.11 -8.63 7.81
CA GLN A 13 15.09 -9.70 7.54
C GLN A 13 15.64 -9.67 6.11
N GLY A 14 15.24 -8.67 5.33
CA GLY A 14 15.55 -8.57 3.90
C GLY A 14 14.64 -9.48 3.08
N MET A 15 14.26 -9.00 1.93
CA MET A 15 13.58 -9.77 0.89
C MET A 15 14.57 -10.04 -0.22
N THR A 16 14.24 -10.98 -1.10
CA THR A 16 15.02 -11.26 -2.30
C THR A 16 14.07 -11.21 -3.48
N THR A 17 14.47 -10.54 -4.55
CA THR A 17 13.77 -10.62 -5.83
C THR A 17 13.77 -12.05 -6.36
N VAL A 18 12.88 -12.35 -7.28
CA VAL A 18 12.79 -13.63 -7.95
C VAL A 18 14.12 -13.98 -8.68
N ASP A 19 14.82 -12.97 -9.20
CA ASP A 19 16.13 -13.11 -9.83
C ASP A 19 17.32 -13.13 -8.84
N GLY A 20 17.07 -13.16 -7.52
CA GLY A 20 18.07 -13.39 -6.48
C GLY A 20 18.72 -12.13 -5.89
N ARG A 21 18.35 -10.92 -6.30
CA ARG A 21 18.89 -9.68 -5.72
C ARG A 21 18.25 -9.39 -4.37
N ARG A 22 19.08 -8.94 -3.42
CA ARG A 22 18.59 -8.50 -2.11
C ARG A 22 17.75 -7.25 -2.24
N VAL A 23 16.63 -7.19 -1.49
CA VAL A 23 15.75 -5.99 -1.43
C VAL A 23 15.63 -5.50 0.00
N CYS A 24 15.84 -4.20 0.19
CA CYS A 24 15.60 -3.50 1.44
C CYS A 24 14.62 -2.35 1.21
N VAL A 25 13.56 -2.28 2.01
CA VAL A 25 12.56 -1.20 1.93
C VAL A 25 13.02 -0.05 2.82
N VAL A 26 13.55 1.00 2.23
CA VAL A 26 13.96 2.24 2.93
C VAL A 26 12.72 3.05 3.29
N ASP A 27 11.85 3.30 2.30
CA ASP A 27 10.56 3.96 2.46
C ASP A 27 9.49 3.19 1.68
N PRO A 28 8.39 2.75 2.31
CA PRO A 28 7.33 2.03 1.62
C PRO A 28 6.52 2.91 0.66
N GLY A 29 6.68 4.24 0.73
CA GLY A 29 5.91 5.20 -0.03
C GLY A 29 4.55 5.53 0.59
N LEU A 30 3.78 6.30 -0.14
CA LEU A 30 2.45 6.76 0.24
C LEU A 30 1.39 5.82 -0.33
N LEU A 31 0.54 5.29 0.55
CA LEU A 31 -0.58 4.44 0.13
C LEU A 31 -1.52 5.25 -0.77
N ASN A 32 -1.80 4.70 -1.94
CA ASN A 32 -2.79 5.21 -2.87
C ASN A 32 -4.13 4.51 -2.65
N ASN A 33 -5.20 5.29 -2.52
CA ASN A 33 -6.57 4.78 -2.43
C ASN A 33 -7.39 5.09 -3.70
N ASP A 34 -6.75 5.68 -4.69
CA ASP A 34 -7.35 6.05 -5.97
C ASP A 34 -6.83 5.13 -7.09
N ALA A 35 -7.11 5.47 -8.35
CA ALA A 35 -6.58 4.74 -9.49
C ALA A 35 -5.05 4.86 -9.60
N GLY A 36 -4.39 3.82 -10.11
CA GLY A 36 -2.94 3.74 -10.27
C GLY A 36 -2.28 2.80 -9.27
N PRO A 37 -0.93 2.79 -9.22
CA PRO A 37 -0.17 1.92 -8.34
C PRO A 37 -0.52 2.07 -6.86
N ASP A 38 -0.43 0.98 -6.11
CA ASP A 38 -0.78 0.91 -4.69
C ASP A 38 -0.01 1.86 -3.78
N PHE A 39 1.27 2.11 -4.10
CA PHE A 39 2.13 3.03 -3.34
C PHE A 39 2.90 3.95 -4.27
N PHE A 40 2.88 5.25 -3.95
CA PHE A 40 3.65 6.27 -4.66
C PHE A 40 4.95 6.59 -3.93
N ASN A 41 6.00 6.89 -4.72
CA ASN A 41 7.28 7.41 -4.23
C ASN A 41 7.94 6.55 -3.16
N ALA A 42 7.86 5.24 -3.29
CA ALA A 42 8.62 4.31 -2.47
C ALA A 42 10.12 4.43 -2.77
N THR A 43 10.95 4.17 -1.76
CA THR A 43 12.40 4.06 -1.90
C THR A 43 12.82 2.67 -1.48
N VAL A 44 13.43 1.92 -2.39
CA VAL A 44 13.91 0.56 -2.15
C VAL A 44 15.35 0.40 -2.64
N GLU A 45 16.14 -0.38 -1.93
CA GLU A 45 17.44 -0.83 -2.39
C GLU A 45 17.29 -2.22 -3.01
N ILE A 46 17.74 -2.39 -4.24
CA ILE A 46 17.74 -3.67 -4.98
C ILE A 46 19.17 -3.98 -5.38
N GLY A 47 19.78 -4.96 -4.71
CA GLY A 47 21.22 -5.21 -4.83
C GLY A 47 22.01 -4.05 -4.23
N GLU A 48 22.80 -3.37 -5.05
CA GLU A 48 23.60 -2.19 -4.69
C GLU A 48 23.00 -0.86 -5.17
N GLU A 49 21.84 -0.92 -5.80
CA GLU A 49 21.19 0.24 -6.39
C GLU A 49 19.99 0.73 -5.54
N THR A 50 19.85 2.05 -5.43
CA THR A 50 18.67 2.67 -4.82
C THR A 50 17.68 3.06 -5.90
N TRP A 51 16.46 2.58 -5.78
CA TRP A 51 15.36 2.82 -6.69
C TRP A 51 14.29 3.66 -6.01
N VAL A 52 13.80 4.69 -6.72
CA VAL A 52 12.70 5.53 -6.26
C VAL A 52 11.58 5.49 -7.30
N GLY A 53 10.38 5.15 -6.89
CA GLY A 53 9.24 5.04 -7.79
C GLY A 53 8.04 4.40 -7.11
N ASN A 54 7.14 3.86 -7.91
CA ASN A 54 5.89 3.30 -7.41
C ASN A 54 6.01 1.79 -7.15
N VAL A 55 5.17 1.28 -6.25
CA VAL A 55 5.10 -0.15 -5.93
C VAL A 55 3.68 -0.64 -6.16
N GLU A 56 3.57 -1.78 -6.83
CA GLU A 56 2.31 -2.48 -7.04
C GLU A 56 2.30 -3.79 -6.28
N ILE A 57 1.14 -4.16 -5.71
CA ILE A 57 0.99 -5.35 -4.85
C ILE A 57 -0.19 -6.19 -5.33
N HIS A 58 0.10 -7.42 -5.74
CA HIS A 58 -0.91 -8.38 -6.17
C HIS A 58 -0.85 -9.68 -5.37
N VAL A 59 -1.92 -10.44 -5.41
CA VAL A 59 -1.91 -11.80 -4.91
C VAL A 59 -1.12 -12.69 -5.86
N ARG A 60 -1.36 -12.58 -7.16
CA ARG A 60 -0.66 -13.32 -8.22
C ARG A 60 0.06 -12.35 -9.14
N ALA A 61 1.23 -12.74 -9.62
CA ALA A 61 1.95 -11.92 -10.60
C ALA A 61 1.15 -11.74 -11.90
N SER A 62 0.43 -12.77 -12.32
CA SER A 62 -0.44 -12.73 -13.50
C SER A 62 -1.60 -11.73 -13.39
N ASP A 63 -1.94 -11.24 -12.21
CA ASP A 63 -2.95 -10.19 -12.01
C ASP A 63 -2.56 -8.89 -12.70
N TRP A 64 -1.27 -8.62 -12.87
CA TRP A 64 -0.75 -7.50 -13.65
C TRP A 64 -1.37 -7.44 -15.06
N PHE A 65 -1.37 -8.56 -15.75
CA PHE A 65 -1.93 -8.67 -17.11
C PHE A 65 -3.46 -8.68 -17.10
N ARG A 66 -4.06 -9.30 -16.09
CA ARG A 66 -5.52 -9.34 -15.96
C ARG A 66 -6.12 -7.96 -15.72
N HIS A 67 -5.37 -7.08 -15.07
CA HIS A 67 -5.76 -5.69 -14.80
C HIS A 67 -5.28 -4.73 -15.92
N HIS A 68 -4.61 -5.22 -16.95
CA HIS A 68 -4.10 -4.44 -18.08
C HIS A 68 -3.08 -3.37 -17.68
N HIS A 69 -2.32 -3.55 -16.60
CA HIS A 69 -1.33 -2.58 -16.13
C HIS A 69 -0.20 -2.36 -17.13
N GLN A 70 0.13 -3.34 -17.97
CA GLN A 70 1.12 -3.20 -19.02
C GLN A 70 0.75 -2.16 -20.09
N ASP A 71 -0.54 -1.82 -20.20
CA ASP A 71 -1.06 -0.87 -21.19
C ASP A 71 -1.37 0.51 -20.59
N ASP A 72 -1.31 0.65 -19.26
CA ASP A 72 -1.62 1.87 -18.53
C ASP A 72 -0.35 2.65 -18.17
N PRO A 73 -0.16 3.88 -18.71
CA PRO A 73 1.00 4.72 -18.42
C PRO A 73 1.20 5.04 -16.92
N ALA A 74 0.15 4.96 -16.11
CA ALA A 74 0.26 5.17 -14.66
C ALA A 74 1.21 4.16 -14.00
N TYR A 75 1.39 2.98 -14.62
CA TYR A 75 2.23 1.89 -14.11
C TYR A 75 3.65 1.88 -14.69
N ASP A 76 3.99 2.77 -15.62
CA ASP A 76 5.34 2.86 -16.21
C ASP A 76 6.43 3.16 -15.16
N SER A 77 6.06 3.86 -14.08
CA SER A 77 6.94 4.21 -12.97
C SER A 77 7.00 3.18 -11.84
N VAL A 78 6.38 2.01 -12.01
CA VAL A 78 6.46 0.91 -11.03
C VAL A 78 7.87 0.32 -11.04
N ILE A 79 8.56 0.41 -9.90
CA ILE A 79 9.94 -0.06 -9.72
C ILE A 79 10.01 -1.45 -9.08
N LEU A 80 8.95 -1.86 -8.39
CA LEU A 80 8.87 -3.14 -7.70
C LEU A 80 7.45 -3.68 -7.72
N HIS A 81 7.32 -4.94 -8.11
CA HIS A 81 6.08 -5.70 -8.03
C HIS A 81 6.14 -6.69 -6.86
N VAL A 82 5.24 -6.54 -5.89
CA VAL A 82 5.19 -7.38 -4.69
C VAL A 82 4.04 -8.35 -4.81
N VAL A 83 4.34 -9.64 -4.76
CA VAL A 83 3.34 -10.70 -4.98
C VAL A 83 3.34 -11.73 -3.88
N GLN A 84 2.24 -12.44 -3.71
CA GLN A 84 2.19 -13.62 -2.86
C GLN A 84 2.58 -14.88 -3.64
N PHE A 85 2.19 -14.95 -4.93
CA PHE A 85 2.50 -16.06 -5.83
C PHE A 85 3.13 -15.50 -7.11
N ASP A 86 4.37 -15.94 -7.36
CA ASP A 86 5.12 -15.65 -8.58
C ASP A 86 4.78 -16.72 -9.64
N ASP A 87 3.72 -16.44 -10.41
CA ASP A 87 3.21 -17.32 -11.45
C ASP A 87 3.45 -16.81 -12.88
N ALA A 88 3.98 -15.60 -13.04
CA ALA A 88 4.34 -15.02 -14.34
C ALA A 88 5.41 -13.93 -14.19
N PRO A 89 6.37 -13.83 -15.12
CA PRO A 89 7.25 -12.66 -15.21
C PRO A 89 6.44 -11.44 -15.66
N VAL A 90 6.69 -10.29 -15.02
CA VAL A 90 6.01 -9.04 -15.34
C VAL A 90 6.95 -8.10 -16.07
N MET A 91 6.46 -7.56 -17.18
CA MET A 91 7.21 -6.64 -18.04
C MET A 91 6.41 -5.37 -18.29
N ARG A 92 7.13 -4.26 -18.44
CA ARG A 92 6.57 -3.00 -18.94
C ARG A 92 6.31 -3.08 -20.44
N LYS A 93 5.64 -2.09 -20.95
CA LYS A 93 5.35 -1.96 -22.40
C LYS A 93 6.62 -1.91 -23.26
N ASP A 94 7.72 -1.40 -22.73
CA ASP A 94 9.02 -1.34 -23.42
C ASP A 94 9.79 -2.69 -23.38
N GLY A 95 9.21 -3.71 -22.76
CA GLY A 95 9.83 -5.03 -22.58
C GLY A 95 10.80 -5.13 -21.40
N SER A 96 11.02 -4.07 -20.65
CA SER A 96 11.85 -4.14 -19.44
C SER A 96 11.14 -4.95 -18.34
N VAL A 97 11.89 -5.84 -17.68
CA VAL A 97 11.36 -6.66 -16.59
C VAL A 97 11.23 -5.82 -15.33
N ILE A 98 10.07 -5.88 -14.67
CA ILE A 98 9.88 -5.27 -13.36
C ILE A 98 10.43 -6.22 -12.29
N PRO A 99 11.32 -5.74 -11.40
CA PRO A 99 11.77 -6.55 -10.26
C PRO A 99 10.57 -7.06 -9.46
N GLN A 100 10.58 -8.37 -9.16
CA GLN A 100 9.48 -9.04 -8.47
C GLN A 100 9.95 -9.62 -7.14
N VAL A 101 9.15 -9.46 -6.09
CA VAL A 101 9.42 -9.99 -4.75
C VAL A 101 8.24 -10.81 -4.28
N VAL A 102 8.50 -12.02 -3.78
CA VAL A 102 7.49 -12.85 -3.13
C VAL A 102 7.40 -12.48 -1.65
N MET A 103 6.32 -11.82 -1.28
CA MET A 103 6.02 -11.47 0.11
C MET A 103 5.10 -12.50 0.73
N ARG A 104 5.63 -13.31 1.64
CA ARG A 104 4.84 -14.28 2.41
C ARG A 104 4.39 -13.65 3.71
N CYS A 105 3.08 -13.64 3.95
CA CYS A 105 2.54 -13.26 5.25
C CYS A 105 2.79 -14.41 6.24
N THR A 106 3.80 -14.24 7.10
CA THR A 106 4.05 -15.22 8.17
C THR A 106 2.93 -15.14 9.22
N PRO A 107 2.66 -16.22 9.99
CA PRO A 107 1.70 -16.19 11.10
C PRO A 107 2.00 -15.07 12.11
N GLU A 108 3.27 -14.77 12.34
CA GLU A 108 3.73 -13.68 13.21
C GLU A 108 3.39 -12.31 12.63
N ALA A 109 3.57 -12.12 11.32
CA ALA A 109 3.17 -10.88 10.64
C ALA A 109 1.65 -10.70 10.67
N ALA A 110 0.89 -11.76 10.44
CA ALA A 110 -0.58 -11.75 10.55
C ALA A 110 -1.04 -11.40 11.99
N LYS A 111 -0.42 -12.01 13.01
CA LYS A 111 -0.71 -11.69 14.42
C LYS A 111 -0.40 -10.23 14.76
N ARG A 112 0.74 -9.71 14.33
CA ARG A 112 1.10 -8.28 14.53
C ARG A 112 0.14 -7.35 13.80
N CYS A 113 -0.28 -7.70 12.59
CA CYS A 113 -1.28 -6.96 11.82
C CYS A 113 -2.60 -6.86 12.60
N ASN A 114 -3.12 -7.98 13.11
CA ASN A 114 -4.34 -8.01 13.90
C ASN A 114 -4.21 -7.19 15.20
N MET A 115 -3.09 -7.30 15.91
CA MET A 115 -2.83 -6.49 17.10
C MET A 115 -2.84 -4.99 16.79
N LEU A 116 -2.21 -4.56 15.70
CA LEU A 116 -2.19 -3.14 15.31
C LEU A 116 -3.57 -2.64 14.92
N LEU A 117 -4.36 -3.43 14.20
CA LEU A 117 -5.75 -3.11 13.86
C LEU A 117 -6.63 -3.01 15.12
N GLU A 118 -6.46 -3.92 16.08
CA GLU A 118 -7.17 -3.86 17.35
C GLU A 118 -6.75 -2.63 18.19
N HIS A 119 -5.45 -2.29 18.20
CA HIS A 119 -4.95 -1.09 18.88
C HIS A 119 -5.44 0.18 18.20
N ALA A 120 -5.44 0.25 16.88
CA ALA A 120 -5.99 1.38 16.12
C ALA A 120 -7.48 1.56 16.41
N ALA A 121 -8.25 0.47 16.49
CA ALA A 121 -9.66 0.50 16.86
C ALA A 121 -9.90 0.93 18.32
N ARG A 122 -8.93 0.73 19.22
CA ARG A 122 -9.01 1.13 20.64
C ARG A 122 -8.41 2.52 20.92
N ALA A 123 -7.53 3.01 20.04
CA ALA A 123 -6.79 4.25 20.24
C ALA A 123 -7.59 5.53 19.98
N LEU A 124 -8.85 5.42 19.57
CA LEU A 124 -9.77 6.55 19.51
C LEU A 124 -10.67 6.56 20.76
N PRO A 125 -10.28 7.27 21.85
CA PRO A 125 -11.10 7.38 23.07
C PRO A 125 -12.50 7.93 22.78
N CYS A 126 -12.65 8.69 21.69
CA CYS A 126 -13.88 9.31 21.25
C CYS A 126 -14.89 8.31 20.63
N GLN A 127 -14.48 7.13 20.22
CA GLN A 127 -15.39 6.17 19.57
C GLN A 127 -16.50 5.67 20.51
N ARG A 128 -16.24 5.64 21.83
CA ARG A 128 -17.26 5.36 22.84
C ARG A 128 -18.23 6.54 23.04
N VAL A 129 -17.75 7.77 22.88
CA VAL A 129 -18.53 8.99 23.02
C VAL A 129 -19.32 9.27 21.74
N LEU A 130 -18.75 9.01 20.55
CA LEU A 130 -19.42 9.21 19.26
C LEU A 130 -20.62 8.27 19.06
N LYS A 131 -20.63 7.08 19.66
CA LYS A 131 -21.80 6.19 19.65
C LYS A 131 -22.94 6.65 20.55
N SER A 132 -22.68 7.57 21.47
CA SER A 132 -23.69 8.15 22.38
C SER A 132 -24.14 9.56 21.99
N LEU A 133 -23.50 10.18 20.99
CA LEU A 133 -23.94 11.43 20.41
C LEU A 133 -25.00 11.11 19.36
N GLU A 134 -26.25 11.06 19.80
CA GLU A 134 -27.39 11.07 18.90
C GLU A 134 -27.28 12.28 17.93
N THR A 135 -27.77 12.09 16.73
CA THR A 135 -27.73 12.92 15.53
C THR A 135 -28.28 14.36 15.67
N VAL A 136 -28.30 14.96 16.84
CA VAL A 136 -28.93 16.24 17.11
C VAL A 136 -28.04 17.46 16.85
N SER A 137 -26.72 17.30 16.72
CA SER A 137 -25.78 18.44 16.62
C SER A 137 -25.54 18.97 15.21
N TYR A 138 -26.00 18.32 14.15
CA TYR A 138 -25.72 18.78 12.79
C TYR A 138 -26.65 19.84 12.24
N THR A 139 -27.81 20.07 12.88
CA THR A 139 -28.77 21.04 12.43
C THR A 139 -28.54 22.47 12.98
N HIS A 140 -27.72 22.64 14.02
CA HIS A 140 -27.47 23.95 14.61
C HIS A 140 -26.28 24.73 14.00
N LEU A 141 -25.38 24.06 13.27
CA LEU A 141 -24.23 24.73 12.63
C LEU A 141 -24.57 25.37 11.27
N ARG A 142 -25.74 25.10 10.68
CA ARG A 142 -26.18 25.71 9.42
C ARG A 142 -27.04 26.97 9.57
N ALA A 143 -27.41 27.34 10.78
CA ALA A 143 -28.32 28.50 11.00
C ALA A 143 -27.60 29.84 11.23
N HIS A 144 -26.27 29.88 11.31
CA HIS A 144 -25.52 31.10 11.62
C HIS A 144 -24.72 31.71 10.45
N GLU A 145 -24.81 31.15 9.24
CA GLU A 145 -24.03 31.68 8.09
C GLU A 145 -24.85 32.49 7.06
N THR A 146 -26.07 32.86 7.35
CA THR A 146 -26.91 33.60 6.37
C THR A 146 -27.32 35.01 6.76
N ASP A 147 -26.80 35.61 7.83
CA ASP A 147 -27.21 36.96 8.23
C ASP A 147 -26.07 37.99 8.34
N GLN A 148 -25.18 38.04 7.37
CA GLN A 148 -24.27 39.17 7.20
C GLN A 148 -23.97 39.45 5.73
N TYR A 149 -24.96 39.91 4.96
CA TYR A 149 -24.80 40.82 3.80
C TYR A 149 -26.17 41.40 3.45
N LEU A 150 -26.47 42.52 4.07
CA LEU A 150 -27.27 43.63 3.55
C LEU A 150 -26.68 44.95 4.02
#